data_89a5fbea452505b0db4635d674349af7
#
_entry.id   89a5fbea452505b0db4635d674349af7
#
_cell.length_a   1.000
_cell.length_b   1.000
_cell.length_c   1.000
_cell.angle_alpha   90.00
_cell.angle_beta   90.00
_cell.angle_gamma   90.00
#
_symmetry.space_group_name_H-M   'P 1'
#
loop_
_entity.id
_entity.type
_entity.pdbx_description
1 polymer ?
#
loop_
_entity_poly.entity_id
_entity_poly.type
_entity_poly.pdbx_seq_one_letter_code
_entity_poly.pdbx_strand_id
1 'polypeptide(L)'
;MKRLAVGWVVLIVLILATSPSAQTPAPAAPEQGTVFRSGASLVALNVTVSDGKRLVPGLTLDDFSIYEDGVLQRVQFFESQQVPIDLILLIDTSASMSDKMDVVHDAAVGFLRTLRDADRGAVVTFGDNVNIARALTSDHAVLEEAVRQAQPHGSTALNNALYVAMKQFARAAQQTGEVRRQAIAVLSDGEDTSSVIAFDDVLLMARKSGINIYTICLQNRYSVARAESGHKYFSESDYAMKTLAQETGAQSYFPQSVQELKGIYAGISDELSKQYSIGYAPINWRPDGRFRRIIVKVNAHPEFKSRARLGYTAEGIRSTQSLQIPER
;
A
#
# COMPACT_ATOMS: atom_id res chain seq x y z
N MET A 1 64.74 58.52 67.12
CA MET A 1 63.58 59.18 66.52
C MET A 1 63.41 58.59 65.11
N LYS A 2 62.58 57.59 64.97
CA LYS A 2 62.35 56.85 63.66
C LYS A 2 60.90 57.05 63.27
N ARG A 3 60.70 57.64 62.08
CA ARG A 3 59.35 57.80 61.50
C ARG A 3 59.01 56.53 60.66
N LEU A 4 57.92 55.87 60.97
CA LEU A 4 57.31 54.84 60.19
C LEU A 4 56.42 55.45 59.12
N ALA A 5 56.67 55.14 57.84
CA ALA A 5 55.77 55.46 56.73
C ALA A 5 54.80 54.25 56.50
N VAL A 6 53.52 54.52 56.58
CA VAL A 6 52.50 53.55 56.28
C VAL A 6 52.08 53.72 54.83
N GLY A 7 52.39 52.70 54.00
CA GLY A 7 52.00 52.66 52.61
C GLY A 7 50.58 52.08 52.42
N TRP A 8 49.74 52.78 51.73
CA TRP A 8 48.40 52.35 51.37
C TRP A 8 48.49 51.55 50.02
N VAL A 9 48.10 50.31 50.05
CA VAL A 9 47.90 49.49 48.86
C VAL A 9 46.45 49.67 48.41
N VAL A 10 46.27 50.26 47.22
CA VAL A 10 44.96 50.35 46.61
C VAL A 10 44.76 49.13 45.75
N LEU A 11 43.81 48.27 46.11
CA LEU A 11 43.39 47.08 45.40
C LEU A 11 42.33 47.48 44.37
N ILE A 12 42.71 47.52 43.08
CA ILE A 12 41.78 47.75 41.95
C ILE A 12 41.13 46.39 41.63
N VAL A 13 39.85 46.23 41.95
CA VAL A 13 39.03 45.07 41.54
C VAL A 13 38.48 45.34 40.15
N LEU A 14 38.98 44.60 39.14
CA LEU A 14 38.50 44.64 37.77
C LEU A 14 37.26 43.76 37.66
N ILE A 15 36.08 44.38 37.57
CA ILE A 15 34.81 43.64 37.33
C ILE A 15 34.74 43.41 35.81
N LEU A 16 34.98 42.15 35.39
CA LEU A 16 34.69 41.68 34.02
C LEU A 16 33.18 41.47 33.88
N ALA A 17 32.51 42.37 33.19
CA ALA A 17 31.11 42.21 32.80
C ALA A 17 31.01 41.16 31.68
N THR A 18 30.55 39.97 32.01
CA THR A 18 30.20 38.95 31.01
C THR A 18 28.81 39.26 30.45
N SER A 19 28.71 39.73 29.23
CA SER A 19 27.45 39.84 28.49
C SER A 19 26.86 38.48 28.18
N PRO A 20 25.59 38.20 28.42
CA PRO A 20 24.97 36.96 27.97
C PRO A 20 24.81 37.01 26.45
N SER A 21 25.49 36.11 25.72
CA SER A 21 25.27 35.87 24.30
C SER A 21 23.84 35.35 24.11
N ALA A 22 23.02 36.11 23.42
CA ALA A 22 21.73 35.64 22.94
C ALA A 22 21.97 34.49 21.94
N GLN A 23 21.66 33.26 22.36
CA GLN A 23 21.64 32.12 21.45
C GLN A 23 20.44 32.26 20.51
N THR A 24 20.70 32.48 19.25
CA THR A 24 19.71 32.34 18.16
C THR A 24 19.18 30.90 18.20
N PRO A 25 17.86 30.65 18.22
CA PRO A 25 17.33 29.28 18.15
C PRO A 25 17.79 28.65 16.83
N ALA A 26 18.40 27.48 16.94
CA ALA A 26 18.77 26.67 15.78
C ALA A 26 17.50 26.34 14.97
N PRO A 27 17.58 26.32 13.61
CA PRO A 27 16.44 25.91 12.81
C PRO A 27 16.02 24.49 13.22
N ALA A 28 14.70 24.30 13.43
CA ALA A 28 14.13 23.00 13.75
C ALA A 28 14.58 22.00 12.69
N ALA A 29 15.22 20.91 13.13
CA ALA A 29 15.55 19.80 12.25
C ALA A 29 14.26 19.29 11.64
N PRO A 30 14.26 18.86 10.35
CA PRO A 30 13.08 18.25 9.74
C PRO A 30 12.67 17.04 10.59
N GLU A 31 11.37 16.95 10.90
CA GLU A 31 10.80 15.82 11.62
C GLU A 31 11.18 14.54 10.89
N GLN A 32 12.12 13.82 11.47
CA GLN A 32 12.53 12.51 10.98
C GLN A 32 11.33 11.59 11.12
N GLY A 33 10.83 11.10 9.98
CA GLY A 33 9.79 10.07 9.95
C GLY A 33 10.13 8.96 10.94
N THR A 34 9.14 8.55 11.71
CA THR A 34 9.26 7.61 12.83
C THR A 34 9.79 6.27 12.32
N VAL A 35 11.08 6.03 12.46
CA VAL A 35 11.71 4.74 12.17
C VAL A 35 11.43 3.83 13.37
N PHE A 36 10.48 2.91 13.23
CA PHE A 36 10.19 1.91 14.24
C PHE A 36 11.34 0.89 14.33
N ARG A 37 12.22 1.05 15.31
CA ARG A 37 13.22 0.06 15.73
C ARG A 37 12.70 -0.67 16.96
N SER A 38 11.74 -1.58 16.78
CA SER A 38 11.35 -2.52 17.83
C SER A 38 11.08 -3.87 17.18
N GLY A 39 11.59 -4.95 17.76
CA GLY A 39 11.42 -6.32 17.27
C GLY A 39 10.01 -6.90 17.36
N ALA A 40 8.99 -6.08 17.56
CA ALA A 40 7.58 -6.45 17.45
C ALA A 40 7.13 -6.24 16.00
N SER A 41 6.66 -7.31 15.37
CA SER A 41 6.06 -7.25 14.03
C SER A 41 4.79 -6.40 14.07
N LEU A 42 4.84 -5.20 13.49
CA LEU A 42 3.68 -4.30 13.38
C LEU A 42 2.73 -4.82 12.31
N VAL A 43 1.48 -5.01 12.67
CA VAL A 43 0.40 -5.33 11.71
C VAL A 43 -0.13 -4.02 11.14
N ALA A 44 0.16 -3.75 9.87
CA ALA A 44 -0.33 -2.57 9.16
C ALA A 44 -1.67 -2.86 8.47
N LEU A 45 -2.59 -1.91 8.56
CA LEU A 45 -3.92 -1.95 7.94
C LEU A 45 -4.13 -0.68 7.12
N ASN A 46 -4.61 -0.84 5.89
CA ASN A 46 -5.24 0.23 5.14
C ASN A 46 -6.75 0.07 5.31
N VAL A 47 -7.39 1.09 5.88
CA VAL A 47 -8.81 1.06 6.22
C VAL A 47 -9.56 2.08 5.38
N THR A 48 -10.56 1.63 4.64
CA THR A 48 -11.53 2.49 3.96
C THR A 48 -12.79 2.57 4.79
N VAL A 49 -13.30 3.79 5.04
CA VAL A 49 -14.58 4.00 5.72
C VAL A 49 -15.56 4.64 4.76
N SER A 50 -16.79 4.15 4.74
CA SER A 50 -17.85 4.66 3.87
C SER A 50 -19.20 4.80 4.58
N ASP A 51 -19.95 5.83 4.19
CA ASP A 51 -21.37 6.02 4.46
C ASP A 51 -22.14 5.76 3.16
N GLY A 52 -22.74 4.59 3.05
CA GLY A 52 -23.30 4.12 1.79
C GLY A 52 -22.24 4.06 0.68
N LYS A 53 -22.34 4.97 -0.31
CA LYS A 53 -21.38 5.08 -1.41
C LYS A 53 -20.32 6.18 -1.21
N ARG A 54 -20.44 6.98 -0.15
CA ARG A 54 -19.51 8.10 0.09
C ARG A 54 -18.37 7.65 0.99
N LEU A 55 -17.14 7.99 0.62
CA LEU A 55 -16.00 7.81 1.48
C LEU A 55 -16.02 8.86 2.59
N VAL A 56 -15.68 8.44 3.81
CA VAL A 56 -15.69 9.27 5.00
C VAL A 56 -14.24 9.58 5.40
N PRO A 57 -13.70 10.75 5.05
CA PRO A 57 -12.41 11.23 5.54
C PRO A 57 -12.58 11.95 6.88
N GLY A 58 -11.45 12.22 7.59
CA GLY A 58 -11.42 13.11 8.75
C GLY A 58 -11.74 12.45 10.09
N LEU A 59 -11.90 11.12 10.14
CA LEU A 59 -11.97 10.40 11.41
C LEU A 59 -10.62 10.41 12.11
N THR A 60 -10.66 10.32 13.44
CA THR A 60 -9.50 10.31 14.34
C THR A 60 -9.24 8.90 14.87
N LEU A 61 -8.14 8.70 15.56
CA LEU A 61 -7.82 7.42 16.20
C LEU A 61 -8.93 6.93 17.14
N ASP A 62 -9.56 7.84 17.89
CA ASP A 62 -10.59 7.51 18.89
C ASP A 62 -11.88 6.95 18.25
N ASP A 63 -12.06 7.21 16.96
CA ASP A 63 -13.20 6.68 16.21
C ASP A 63 -13.04 5.20 15.86
N PHE A 64 -11.85 4.59 16.05
CA PHE A 64 -11.59 3.22 15.64
C PHE A 64 -11.37 2.26 16.81
N SER A 65 -11.89 1.05 16.65
CA SER A 65 -11.56 -0.11 17.47
C SER A 65 -11.11 -1.26 16.59
N ILE A 66 -9.92 -1.78 16.85
CA ILE A 66 -9.32 -2.89 16.11
C ILE A 66 -9.39 -4.14 16.96
N TYR A 67 -9.93 -5.22 16.42
CA TYR A 67 -9.99 -6.52 17.08
C TYR A 67 -9.22 -7.56 16.25
N GLU A 68 -8.39 -8.35 16.91
CA GLU A 68 -7.76 -9.54 16.36
C GLU A 68 -8.26 -10.77 17.10
N ASP A 69 -8.85 -11.71 16.39
CA ASP A 69 -9.49 -12.91 16.97
C ASP A 69 -10.46 -12.58 18.14
N GLY A 70 -11.15 -11.44 18.05
CA GLY A 70 -12.06 -10.94 19.07
C GLY A 70 -11.40 -10.16 20.22
N VAL A 71 -10.08 -10.07 20.27
CA VAL A 71 -9.33 -9.34 21.31
C VAL A 71 -9.05 -7.91 20.81
N LEU A 72 -9.45 -6.91 21.61
CA LEU A 72 -9.18 -5.48 21.33
C LEU A 72 -7.67 -5.24 21.30
N GLN A 73 -7.19 -4.59 20.25
CA GLN A 73 -5.79 -4.26 20.04
C GLN A 73 -5.52 -2.78 20.31
N ARG A 74 -4.32 -2.50 20.83
CA ARG A 74 -3.87 -1.11 21.02
C ARG A 74 -3.21 -0.61 19.75
N VAL A 75 -3.77 0.43 19.15
CA VAL A 75 -3.18 1.10 17.99
C VAL A 75 -1.89 1.82 18.42
N GLN A 76 -0.83 1.63 17.64
CA GLN A 76 0.48 2.25 17.86
C GLN A 76 0.82 3.28 16.78
N PHE A 77 0.20 3.18 15.63
CA PHE A 77 0.36 4.08 14.51
C PHE A 77 -1.00 4.39 13.89
N PHE A 78 -1.26 5.66 13.64
CA PHE A 78 -2.46 6.13 12.96
C PHE A 78 -2.10 7.30 12.06
N GLU A 79 -2.48 7.21 10.79
CA GLU A 79 -2.32 8.29 9.83
C GLU A 79 -3.55 8.33 8.92
N SER A 80 -4.21 9.49 8.87
CA SER A 80 -5.43 9.67 8.09
C SER A 80 -5.18 10.25 6.70
N GLN A 81 -4.02 10.89 6.50
CA GLN A 81 -3.68 11.55 5.24
C GLN A 81 -2.15 11.50 5.03
N GLN A 82 -1.71 11.73 3.79
CA GLN A 82 -0.30 11.97 3.42
C GLN A 82 0.66 10.77 3.39
N VAL A 83 0.25 9.56 3.76
CA VAL A 83 1.13 8.41 3.50
C VAL A 83 1.31 8.26 2.00
N PRO A 84 2.55 8.32 1.48
CA PRO A 84 2.80 8.14 0.05
C PRO A 84 2.38 6.75 -0.42
N ILE A 85 1.99 6.66 -1.69
CA ILE A 85 1.49 5.44 -2.31
C ILE A 85 2.53 4.88 -3.27
N ASP A 86 2.71 3.57 -3.23
CA ASP A 86 3.34 2.80 -4.29
C ASP A 86 2.24 2.03 -5.01
N LEU A 87 2.00 2.34 -6.28
CA LEU A 87 0.98 1.73 -7.11
C LEU A 87 1.61 0.89 -8.20
N ILE A 88 1.25 -0.39 -8.31
CA ILE A 88 1.55 -1.19 -9.50
C ILE A 88 0.28 -1.36 -10.32
N LEU A 89 0.32 -0.92 -11.56
CA LEU A 89 -0.72 -1.14 -12.54
C LEU A 89 -0.37 -2.39 -13.35
N LEU A 90 -1.22 -3.43 -13.23
CA LEU A 90 -1.14 -4.65 -14.02
C LEU A 90 -2.13 -4.55 -15.19
N ILE A 91 -1.61 -4.62 -16.42
CA ILE A 91 -2.41 -4.52 -17.64
C ILE A 91 -2.33 -5.84 -18.38
N ASP A 92 -3.47 -6.48 -18.56
CA ASP A 92 -3.61 -7.64 -19.44
C ASP A 92 -3.38 -7.21 -20.88
N THR A 93 -2.40 -7.85 -21.52
CA THR A 93 -2.08 -7.69 -22.94
C THR A 93 -2.33 -8.97 -23.70
N SER A 94 -3.24 -9.84 -23.25
CA SER A 94 -3.66 -11.01 -24.00
C SER A 94 -4.38 -10.63 -25.30
N ALA A 95 -4.46 -11.56 -26.24
CA ALA A 95 -5.04 -11.31 -27.56
C ALA A 95 -6.51 -10.85 -27.50
N SER A 96 -7.27 -11.24 -26.46
CA SER A 96 -8.67 -10.82 -26.21
C SER A 96 -8.81 -9.33 -25.89
N MET A 97 -7.72 -8.65 -25.53
CA MET A 97 -7.71 -7.21 -25.22
C MET A 97 -7.56 -6.32 -26.46
N SER A 98 -7.34 -6.88 -27.64
CA SER A 98 -6.97 -6.12 -28.85
C SER A 98 -7.94 -5.00 -29.23
N ASP A 99 -9.24 -5.25 -29.11
CA ASP A 99 -10.29 -4.27 -29.44
C ASP A 99 -10.59 -3.28 -28.32
N LYS A 100 -9.97 -3.43 -27.16
CA LYS A 100 -10.18 -2.63 -25.95
C LYS A 100 -8.97 -1.74 -25.61
N MET A 101 -7.81 -2.04 -26.20
CA MET A 101 -6.53 -1.50 -25.74
C MET A 101 -6.44 0.02 -25.78
N ASP A 102 -6.98 0.69 -26.80
CA ASP A 102 -6.96 2.16 -26.88
C ASP A 102 -7.67 2.81 -25.69
N VAL A 103 -8.85 2.28 -25.31
CA VAL A 103 -9.60 2.79 -24.17
C VAL A 103 -8.90 2.45 -22.86
N VAL A 104 -8.28 1.28 -22.77
CA VAL A 104 -7.47 0.87 -21.62
C VAL A 104 -6.28 1.80 -21.45
N HIS A 105 -5.56 2.15 -22.51
CA HIS A 105 -4.44 3.08 -22.47
C HIS A 105 -4.87 4.44 -21.93
N ASP A 106 -5.95 5.02 -22.47
CA ASP A 106 -6.42 6.33 -22.05
C ASP A 106 -6.89 6.35 -20.60
N ALA A 107 -7.60 5.31 -20.17
CA ALA A 107 -8.07 5.18 -18.80
C ALA A 107 -6.89 4.97 -17.81
N ALA A 108 -5.92 4.14 -18.17
CA ALA A 108 -4.74 3.84 -17.36
C ALA A 108 -3.82 5.06 -17.23
N VAL A 109 -3.59 5.80 -18.32
CA VAL A 109 -2.85 7.07 -18.30
C VAL A 109 -3.57 8.08 -17.40
N GLY A 110 -4.89 8.22 -17.53
CA GLY A 110 -5.69 9.07 -16.66
C GLY A 110 -5.58 8.71 -15.19
N PHE A 111 -5.49 7.41 -14.87
CA PHE A 111 -5.27 6.93 -13.50
C PHE A 111 -3.88 7.30 -12.98
N LEU A 112 -2.82 7.04 -13.73
CA LEU A 112 -1.46 7.37 -13.32
C LEU A 112 -1.26 8.87 -13.08
N ARG A 113 -1.97 9.73 -13.81
CA ARG A 113 -1.96 11.19 -13.60
C ARG A 113 -2.60 11.65 -12.29
N THR A 114 -3.33 10.79 -11.61
CA THR A 114 -3.89 11.09 -10.28
C THR A 114 -2.88 10.89 -9.14
N LEU A 115 -1.74 10.26 -9.42
CA LEU A 115 -0.65 10.11 -8.46
C LEU A 115 -0.04 11.49 -8.15
N ARG A 116 0.31 11.69 -6.88
CA ARG A 116 0.97 12.92 -6.41
C ARG A 116 2.48 12.79 -6.62
N ASP A 117 3.22 13.88 -6.53
CA ASP A 117 4.69 13.90 -6.67
C ASP A 117 5.40 12.96 -5.68
N ALA A 118 4.82 12.77 -4.48
CA ALA A 118 5.36 11.86 -3.46
C ALA A 118 5.02 10.37 -3.72
N ASP A 119 4.05 10.09 -4.61
CA ASP A 119 3.64 8.74 -4.95
C ASP A 119 4.54 8.15 -6.04
N ARG A 120 4.62 6.83 -6.09
CA ARG A 120 5.35 6.11 -7.16
C ARG A 120 4.41 5.17 -7.87
N GLY A 121 4.56 5.10 -9.18
CA GLY A 121 3.88 4.13 -10.03
C GLY A 121 4.84 3.10 -10.61
N ALA A 122 4.32 1.95 -10.99
CA ALA A 122 4.97 0.98 -11.86
C ALA A 122 3.94 0.44 -12.85
N VAL A 123 4.41 0.04 -14.03
CA VAL A 123 3.57 -0.59 -15.06
C VAL A 123 4.12 -1.97 -15.35
N VAL A 124 3.27 -2.97 -15.20
CA VAL A 124 3.57 -4.36 -15.51
C VAL A 124 2.51 -4.85 -16.50
N THR A 125 2.93 -5.38 -17.62
CA THR A 125 2.08 -5.98 -18.62
C THR A 125 2.18 -7.50 -18.57
N PHE A 126 1.10 -8.18 -18.87
CA PHE A 126 1.11 -9.65 -18.90
C PHE A 126 0.24 -10.20 -20.03
N GLY A 127 0.78 -11.18 -20.71
CA GLY A 127 0.19 -12.00 -21.72
C GLY A 127 0.73 -13.42 -21.50
N ASP A 128 1.41 -14.01 -22.50
CA ASP A 128 2.16 -15.26 -22.32
C ASP A 128 3.26 -15.13 -21.26
N ASN A 129 3.85 -13.95 -21.16
CA ASN A 129 4.91 -13.62 -20.22
C ASN A 129 4.55 -12.37 -19.41
N VAL A 130 5.17 -12.23 -18.24
CA VAL A 130 5.06 -11.04 -17.42
C VAL A 130 6.24 -10.12 -17.72
N ASN A 131 5.94 -8.89 -18.11
CA ASN A 131 6.94 -7.87 -18.42
C ASN A 131 6.81 -6.67 -17.49
N ILE A 132 7.89 -6.31 -16.81
CA ILE A 132 7.98 -5.07 -16.03
C ILE A 132 8.31 -3.94 -17.00
N ALA A 133 7.26 -3.36 -17.63
CA ALA A 133 7.42 -2.28 -18.59
C ALA A 133 8.06 -1.04 -17.95
N ARG A 134 7.71 -0.75 -16.69
CA ARG A 134 8.36 0.27 -15.88
C ARG A 134 8.34 -0.10 -14.40
N ALA A 135 9.51 -0.09 -13.77
CA ALA A 135 9.63 -0.25 -12.32
C ALA A 135 9.13 1.00 -11.57
N LEU A 136 8.97 0.89 -10.23
CA LEU A 136 8.48 1.98 -9.38
C LEU A 136 9.30 3.28 -9.59
N THR A 137 8.60 4.35 -9.97
CA THR A 137 9.14 5.68 -10.20
C THR A 137 8.08 6.75 -9.94
N SER A 138 8.48 7.95 -9.58
CA SER A 138 7.62 9.15 -9.53
C SER A 138 7.59 9.92 -10.85
N ASP A 139 8.33 9.49 -11.86
CA ASP A 139 8.29 10.10 -13.20
C ASP A 139 7.06 9.61 -13.96
N HIS A 140 6.02 10.44 -13.96
CA HIS A 140 4.74 10.13 -14.59
C HIS A 140 4.85 9.99 -16.12
N ALA A 141 5.77 10.73 -16.76
CA ALA A 141 5.91 10.69 -18.21
C ALA A 141 6.39 9.31 -18.69
N VAL A 142 7.35 8.71 -17.99
CA VAL A 142 7.83 7.36 -18.33
C VAL A 142 6.81 6.26 -18.01
N LEU A 143 5.92 6.50 -17.03
CA LEU A 143 4.81 5.60 -16.74
C LEU A 143 3.76 5.64 -17.84
N GLU A 144 3.38 6.83 -18.29
CA GLU A 144 2.43 7.02 -19.41
C GLU A 144 2.95 6.37 -20.70
N GLU A 145 4.23 6.56 -21.00
CA GLU A 145 4.85 5.93 -22.16
C GLU A 145 4.82 4.40 -22.07
N ALA A 146 5.11 3.83 -20.91
CA ALA A 146 5.05 2.38 -20.70
C ALA A 146 3.64 1.81 -20.91
N VAL A 147 2.59 2.56 -20.52
CA VAL A 147 1.20 2.18 -20.79
C VAL A 147 0.91 2.19 -22.28
N ARG A 148 1.30 3.25 -23.01
CA ARG A 148 1.02 3.39 -24.44
C ARG A 148 1.76 2.38 -25.30
N GLN A 149 2.87 1.85 -24.83
CA GLN A 149 3.65 0.82 -25.52
C GLN A 149 3.09 -0.61 -25.31
N ALA A 150 2.12 -0.80 -24.39
CA ALA A 150 1.52 -2.09 -24.15
C ALA A 150 0.75 -2.56 -25.39
N GLN A 151 1.14 -3.70 -25.97
CA GLN A 151 0.53 -4.26 -27.18
C GLN A 151 -0.06 -5.63 -26.90
N PRO A 152 -1.29 -5.92 -27.40
CA PRO A 152 -1.96 -7.19 -27.17
C PRO A 152 -1.28 -8.34 -27.93
N HIS A 153 -1.01 -9.43 -27.22
CA HIS A 153 -0.52 -10.68 -27.80
C HIS A 153 -0.64 -11.85 -26.81
N GLY A 154 -0.79 -13.06 -27.34
CA GLY A 154 -0.67 -14.29 -26.56
C GLY A 154 -1.85 -14.62 -25.65
N SER A 155 -1.57 -15.41 -24.64
CA SER A 155 -2.48 -15.92 -23.61
C SER A 155 -2.48 -15.03 -22.37
N THR A 156 -3.00 -15.52 -21.21
CA THR A 156 -3.14 -14.72 -19.98
C THR A 156 -2.42 -15.41 -18.83
N ALA A 157 -1.32 -14.81 -18.32
CA ALA A 157 -0.56 -15.28 -17.15
C ALA A 157 -0.83 -14.41 -15.90
N LEU A 158 -2.07 -14.34 -15.47
CA LEU A 158 -2.54 -13.43 -14.41
C LEU A 158 -1.89 -13.73 -13.06
N ASN A 159 -1.87 -15.00 -12.62
CA ASN A 159 -1.29 -15.37 -11.32
C ASN A 159 0.21 -15.10 -11.28
N ASN A 160 0.93 -15.35 -12.38
CA ASN A 160 2.34 -15.00 -12.49
C ASN A 160 2.54 -13.48 -12.35
N ALA A 161 1.68 -12.66 -12.99
CA ALA A 161 1.74 -11.21 -12.94
C ALA A 161 1.52 -10.67 -11.51
N LEU A 162 0.51 -11.17 -10.82
CA LEU A 162 0.23 -10.83 -9.42
C LEU A 162 1.41 -11.19 -8.50
N TYR A 163 1.97 -12.37 -8.70
CA TYR A 163 3.15 -12.82 -7.93
C TYR A 163 4.35 -11.90 -8.17
N VAL A 164 4.66 -11.57 -9.42
CA VAL A 164 5.76 -10.66 -9.79
C VAL A 164 5.54 -9.28 -9.20
N ALA A 165 4.33 -8.73 -9.28
CA ALA A 165 4.01 -7.42 -8.71
C ALA A 165 4.22 -7.38 -7.17
N MET A 166 3.74 -8.38 -6.45
CA MET A 166 3.96 -8.48 -5.01
C MET A 166 5.46 -8.60 -4.66
N LYS A 167 6.25 -9.32 -5.47
CA LYS A 167 7.71 -9.40 -5.30
C LYS A 167 8.42 -8.08 -5.56
N GLN A 168 7.91 -7.24 -6.48
CA GLN A 168 8.44 -5.88 -6.68
C GLN A 168 8.33 -5.03 -5.42
N PHE A 169 7.17 -5.05 -4.74
CA PHE A 169 7.00 -4.32 -3.49
C PHE A 169 7.92 -4.82 -2.37
N ALA A 170 8.09 -6.13 -2.24
CA ALA A 170 8.99 -6.70 -1.25
C ALA A 170 10.45 -6.23 -1.45
N ARG A 171 10.88 -6.08 -2.69
CA ARG A 171 12.22 -5.54 -3.03
C ARG A 171 12.31 -4.05 -2.73
N ALA A 172 11.29 -3.26 -3.11
CA ALA A 172 11.27 -1.82 -2.89
C ALA A 172 11.27 -1.46 -1.39
N ALA A 173 10.53 -2.20 -0.56
CA ALA A 173 10.49 -1.99 0.88
C ALA A 173 11.85 -2.21 1.57
N GLN A 174 12.67 -3.13 1.05
CA GLN A 174 14.03 -3.36 1.56
C GLN A 174 14.99 -2.20 1.27
N GLN A 175 14.71 -1.39 0.24
CA GLN A 175 15.61 -0.33 -0.23
C GLN A 175 15.40 1.01 0.49
N THR A 176 14.17 1.34 0.85
CA THR A 176 13.86 2.71 1.33
C THR A 176 13.61 2.81 2.83
N GLY A 177 13.13 1.74 3.47
CA GLY A 177 12.77 1.77 4.90
C GLY A 177 11.60 2.72 5.23
N GLU A 178 11.01 3.38 4.23
CA GLU A 178 9.87 4.29 4.40
C GLU A 178 8.55 3.51 4.52
N VAL A 179 7.65 4.02 5.35
CA VAL A 179 6.27 3.51 5.41
C VAL A 179 5.51 4.09 4.23
N ARG A 180 5.11 3.24 3.29
CA ARG A 180 4.34 3.61 2.09
C ARG A 180 3.15 2.67 1.95
N ARG A 181 2.00 3.18 1.51
CA ARG A 181 0.85 2.33 1.15
C ARG A 181 1.15 1.62 -0.15
N GLN A 182 0.87 0.34 -0.21
CA GLN A 182 1.11 -0.47 -1.39
C GLN A 182 -0.22 -0.91 -1.98
N ALA A 183 -0.43 -0.65 -3.26
CA ALA A 183 -1.62 -1.05 -3.98
C ALA A 183 -1.28 -1.64 -5.35
N ILE A 184 -2.05 -2.65 -5.75
CA ILE A 184 -2.06 -3.19 -7.10
C ILE A 184 -3.44 -2.90 -7.68
N ALA A 185 -3.49 -2.38 -8.91
CA ALA A 185 -4.69 -2.33 -9.72
C ALA A 185 -4.50 -3.26 -10.92
N VAL A 186 -5.26 -4.34 -10.97
CA VAL A 186 -5.16 -5.32 -12.05
C VAL A 186 -6.39 -5.25 -12.95
N LEU A 187 -6.15 -5.14 -14.24
CA LEU A 187 -7.16 -5.15 -15.29
C LEU A 187 -6.96 -6.37 -16.16
N SER A 188 -7.99 -7.23 -16.27
CA SER A 188 -8.02 -8.38 -17.15
C SER A 188 -9.44 -8.64 -17.68
N ASP A 189 -9.56 -9.27 -18.84
CA ASP A 189 -10.85 -9.67 -19.41
C ASP A 189 -10.99 -11.20 -19.51
N GLY A 190 -10.03 -11.96 -19.00
CA GLY A 190 -9.97 -13.40 -19.16
C GLY A 190 -9.60 -14.20 -17.92
N GLU A 191 -9.74 -15.51 -18.11
CA GLU A 191 -9.26 -16.49 -17.15
C GLU A 191 -7.74 -16.64 -17.28
N ASP A 192 -7.09 -17.01 -16.18
CA ASP A 192 -5.69 -17.41 -16.21
C ASP A 192 -5.54 -18.68 -17.04
N THR A 193 -4.79 -18.59 -18.13
CA THR A 193 -4.64 -19.69 -19.09
C THR A 193 -3.21 -20.21 -19.22
N SER A 194 -2.23 -19.48 -18.67
CA SER A 194 -0.82 -19.82 -18.87
C SER A 194 0.10 -19.64 -17.66
N SER A 195 -0.44 -19.32 -16.50
CA SER A 195 0.39 -19.24 -15.29
C SER A 195 0.87 -20.60 -14.82
N VAL A 196 2.09 -20.64 -14.32
CA VAL A 196 2.64 -21.81 -13.61
C VAL A 196 2.38 -21.72 -12.10
N ILE A 197 2.06 -20.53 -11.59
CA ILE A 197 1.77 -20.29 -10.17
C ILE A 197 0.28 -20.51 -9.95
N ALA A 198 -0.06 -21.33 -8.95
CA ALA A 198 -1.44 -21.59 -8.58
C ALA A 198 -2.07 -20.37 -7.88
N PHE A 199 -3.38 -20.18 -8.07
CA PHE A 199 -4.12 -19.09 -7.41
C PHE A 199 -3.99 -19.11 -5.88
N ASP A 200 -4.00 -20.29 -5.26
CA ASP A 200 -3.86 -20.44 -3.81
C ASP A 200 -2.53 -19.90 -3.28
N ASP A 201 -1.44 -20.04 -4.05
CA ASP A 201 -0.13 -19.48 -3.69
C ASP A 201 -0.14 -17.95 -3.77
N VAL A 202 -0.79 -17.39 -4.81
CA VAL A 202 -1.00 -15.95 -4.95
C VAL A 202 -1.82 -15.41 -3.80
N LEU A 203 -2.93 -16.07 -3.45
CA LEU A 203 -3.82 -15.67 -2.36
C LEU A 203 -3.10 -15.71 -1.00
N LEU A 204 -2.32 -16.77 -0.76
CA LEU A 204 -1.51 -16.87 0.44
C LEU A 204 -0.49 -15.73 0.55
N MET A 205 0.18 -15.42 -0.56
CA MET A 205 1.14 -14.31 -0.61
C MET A 205 0.45 -12.95 -0.41
N ALA A 206 -0.73 -12.73 -1.01
CA ALA A 206 -1.51 -11.52 -0.86
C ALA A 206 -1.93 -11.28 0.60
N ARG A 207 -2.43 -12.32 1.29
CA ARG A 207 -2.77 -12.26 2.72
C ARG A 207 -1.59 -11.87 3.61
N LYS A 208 -0.36 -12.25 3.23
CA LYS A 208 0.87 -11.93 3.98
C LYS A 208 1.39 -10.53 3.69
N SER A 209 1.18 -10.03 2.49
CA SER A 209 1.83 -8.81 1.99
C SER A 209 1.31 -7.51 2.60
N GLY A 210 0.02 -7.46 2.99
CA GLY A 210 -0.64 -6.21 3.39
C GLY A 210 -0.92 -5.23 2.24
N ILE A 211 -0.75 -5.68 0.99
CA ILE A 211 -0.98 -4.91 -0.23
C ILE A 211 -2.48 -4.92 -0.54
N ASN A 212 -3.07 -3.77 -0.88
CA ASN A 212 -4.43 -3.71 -1.40
C ASN A 212 -4.46 -4.08 -2.89
N ILE A 213 -5.23 -5.08 -3.28
CA ILE A 213 -5.30 -5.55 -4.66
C ILE A 213 -6.70 -5.26 -5.23
N TYR A 214 -6.81 -4.16 -5.98
CA TYR A 214 -8.01 -3.80 -6.72
C TYR A 214 -8.07 -4.60 -8.00
N THR A 215 -9.22 -5.22 -8.27
CA THR A 215 -9.40 -6.05 -9.46
C THR A 215 -10.49 -5.48 -10.37
N ILE A 216 -10.21 -5.40 -11.65
CA ILE A 216 -11.14 -4.92 -12.68
C ILE A 216 -11.27 -6.03 -13.72
N CYS A 217 -12.42 -6.70 -13.72
CA CYS A 217 -12.71 -7.82 -14.60
C CYS A 217 -13.59 -7.33 -15.75
N LEU A 218 -13.01 -7.11 -16.92
CA LEU A 218 -13.77 -6.79 -18.13
C LEU A 218 -14.52 -8.04 -18.56
N GLN A 219 -15.84 -7.92 -18.73
CA GLN A 219 -16.63 -9.04 -19.21
C GLN A 219 -16.30 -9.35 -20.67
N ASN A 220 -16.06 -10.61 -21.00
CA ASN A 220 -15.95 -11.03 -22.37
C ASN A 220 -17.35 -11.18 -23.00
N ARG A 221 -17.42 -11.22 -24.35
CA ARG A 221 -18.70 -11.31 -25.09
C ARG A 221 -19.54 -12.53 -24.72
N TYR A 222 -18.95 -13.61 -24.25
CA TYR A 222 -19.66 -14.84 -23.83
C TYR A 222 -20.36 -14.68 -22.50
N SER A 223 -19.78 -13.94 -21.54
CA SER A 223 -20.41 -13.66 -20.26
C SER A 223 -21.59 -12.66 -20.43
N VAL A 224 -21.47 -11.69 -21.34
CA VAL A 224 -22.55 -10.75 -21.67
C VAL A 224 -23.75 -11.48 -22.28
N ALA A 225 -23.54 -12.33 -23.31
CA ALA A 225 -24.60 -13.10 -23.95
C ALA A 225 -25.34 -14.03 -22.97
N ARG A 226 -24.65 -14.53 -21.95
CA ARG A 226 -25.23 -15.38 -20.90
C ARG A 226 -25.97 -14.56 -19.83
N ALA A 227 -25.54 -13.33 -19.55
CA ALA A 227 -26.23 -12.40 -18.67
C ALA A 227 -27.57 -11.89 -19.27
N GLU A 228 -27.66 -11.77 -20.59
CA GLU A 228 -28.90 -11.43 -21.31
C GLU A 228 -29.99 -12.50 -21.13
N SER A 229 -29.62 -13.75 -20.78
CA SER A 229 -30.54 -14.83 -20.43
C SER A 229 -31.12 -14.73 -19.00
N GLY A 230 -30.85 -13.64 -18.27
CA GLY A 230 -31.44 -13.36 -16.95
C GLY A 230 -30.67 -13.97 -15.75
N HIS A 231 -29.56 -14.65 -15.99
CA HIS A 231 -28.72 -15.23 -14.94
C HIS A 231 -27.40 -14.47 -14.85
N LYS A 232 -27.11 -13.81 -13.73
CA LYS A 232 -25.76 -13.32 -13.43
C LYS A 232 -24.83 -14.51 -13.22
N TYR A 233 -24.09 -14.85 -14.24
CA TYR A 233 -23.07 -15.90 -14.15
C TYR A 233 -21.73 -15.25 -13.76
N PHE A 234 -21.21 -15.65 -12.60
CA PHE A 234 -19.82 -15.35 -12.23
C PHE A 234 -18.97 -16.53 -12.65
N SER A 235 -17.94 -16.25 -13.45
CA SER A 235 -16.94 -17.26 -13.80
C SER A 235 -16.08 -17.61 -12.57
N GLU A 236 -15.33 -18.70 -12.66
CA GLU A 236 -14.34 -19.05 -11.64
C GLU A 236 -13.29 -17.92 -11.47
N SER A 237 -12.89 -17.29 -12.58
CA SER A 237 -12.00 -16.13 -12.60
C SER A 237 -12.61 -14.93 -11.85
N ASP A 238 -13.88 -14.60 -12.09
CA ASP A 238 -14.57 -13.52 -11.38
C ASP A 238 -14.59 -13.77 -9.87
N TYR A 239 -14.81 -15.01 -9.47
CA TYR A 239 -14.80 -15.40 -8.07
C TYR A 239 -13.39 -15.28 -7.47
N ALA A 240 -12.36 -15.74 -8.18
CA ALA A 240 -10.97 -15.62 -7.75
C ALA A 240 -10.55 -14.16 -7.56
N MET A 241 -10.84 -13.30 -8.54
CA MET A 241 -10.54 -11.88 -8.50
C MET A 241 -11.29 -11.16 -7.37
N LYS A 242 -12.57 -11.48 -7.17
CA LYS A 242 -13.36 -10.97 -6.06
C LYS A 242 -12.80 -11.39 -4.71
N THR A 243 -12.42 -12.66 -4.56
CA THR A 243 -11.81 -13.19 -3.34
C THR A 243 -10.51 -12.47 -3.04
N LEU A 244 -9.64 -12.29 -4.02
CA LEU A 244 -8.36 -11.60 -3.87
C LEU A 244 -8.55 -10.17 -3.37
N ALA A 245 -9.47 -9.41 -3.98
CA ALA A 245 -9.77 -8.05 -3.54
C ALA A 245 -10.31 -8.01 -2.11
N GLN A 246 -11.26 -8.87 -1.76
CA GLN A 246 -11.85 -8.92 -0.42
C GLN A 246 -10.84 -9.28 0.66
N GLU A 247 -10.00 -10.28 0.42
CA GLU A 247 -8.98 -10.74 1.38
C GLU A 247 -7.92 -9.67 1.65
N THR A 248 -7.66 -8.81 0.67
CA THR A 248 -6.68 -7.72 0.78
C THR A 248 -7.29 -6.38 1.23
N GLY A 249 -8.61 -6.31 1.45
CA GLY A 249 -9.30 -5.09 1.85
C GLY A 249 -9.53 -4.08 0.72
N ALA A 250 -9.34 -4.50 -0.52
CA ALA A 250 -9.65 -3.71 -1.71
C ALA A 250 -11.03 -4.05 -2.29
N GLN A 251 -11.35 -3.57 -3.48
CA GLN A 251 -12.61 -3.76 -4.17
C GLN A 251 -12.41 -4.39 -5.54
N SER A 252 -13.35 -5.25 -5.95
CA SER A 252 -13.44 -5.77 -7.30
C SER A 252 -14.53 -5.05 -8.09
N TYR A 253 -14.25 -4.80 -9.36
CA TYR A 253 -15.13 -4.13 -10.31
C TYR A 253 -15.42 -5.03 -11.49
N PHE A 254 -16.68 -5.01 -11.95
CA PHE A 254 -17.16 -5.81 -13.07
C PHE A 254 -17.89 -4.89 -14.07
N PRO A 255 -17.15 -4.03 -14.80
CA PRO A 255 -17.76 -3.09 -15.74
C PRO A 255 -18.44 -3.81 -16.90
N GLN A 256 -19.54 -3.26 -17.36
CA GLN A 256 -20.28 -3.74 -18.54
C GLN A 256 -19.60 -3.31 -19.84
N SER A 257 -18.81 -2.24 -19.76
CA SER A 257 -18.08 -1.70 -20.91
C SER A 257 -16.75 -1.08 -20.50
N VAL A 258 -15.80 -1.02 -21.43
CA VAL A 258 -14.48 -0.42 -21.22
C VAL A 258 -14.55 1.09 -20.93
N GLN A 259 -15.65 1.76 -21.35
CA GLN A 259 -15.86 3.19 -21.09
C GLN A 259 -16.03 3.51 -19.60
N GLU A 260 -16.43 2.53 -18.79
CA GLU A 260 -16.55 2.68 -17.34
C GLU A 260 -15.19 2.74 -16.62
N LEU A 261 -14.09 2.31 -17.28
CA LEU A 261 -12.75 2.24 -16.68
C LEU A 261 -12.29 3.57 -16.10
N LYS A 262 -12.56 4.68 -16.80
CA LYS A 262 -12.20 6.02 -16.29
C LYS A 262 -12.85 6.32 -14.95
N GLY A 263 -14.12 5.98 -14.79
CA GLY A 263 -14.85 6.16 -13.53
C GLY A 263 -14.36 5.24 -12.43
N ILE A 264 -14.03 3.98 -12.77
CA ILE A 264 -13.49 2.99 -11.84
C ILE A 264 -12.12 3.44 -11.31
N TYR A 265 -11.20 3.84 -12.20
CA TYR A 265 -9.89 4.32 -11.81
C TYR A 265 -9.96 5.60 -10.96
N ALA A 266 -10.87 6.53 -11.29
CA ALA A 266 -11.12 7.70 -10.47
C ALA A 266 -11.61 7.31 -9.06
N GLY A 267 -12.51 6.32 -8.96
CA GLY A 267 -12.97 5.77 -7.69
C GLY A 267 -11.86 5.12 -6.87
N ILE A 268 -10.97 4.36 -7.49
CA ILE A 268 -9.79 3.76 -6.83
C ILE A 268 -8.85 4.84 -6.33
N SER A 269 -8.57 5.87 -7.14
CA SER A 269 -7.72 7.00 -6.75
C SER A 269 -8.31 7.76 -5.55
N ASP A 270 -9.61 8.05 -5.59
CA ASP A 270 -10.32 8.72 -4.50
C ASP A 270 -10.25 7.88 -3.21
N GLU A 271 -10.45 6.58 -3.31
CA GLU A 271 -10.33 5.67 -2.17
C GLU A 271 -8.90 5.65 -1.60
N LEU A 272 -7.89 5.44 -2.46
CA LEU A 272 -6.50 5.42 -2.04
C LEU A 272 -6.08 6.73 -1.34
N SER A 273 -6.61 7.87 -1.75
CA SER A 273 -6.32 9.17 -1.14
C SER A 273 -6.96 9.36 0.24
N LYS A 274 -8.07 8.66 0.53
CA LYS A 274 -8.90 8.81 1.74
C LYS A 274 -8.80 7.66 2.73
N GLN A 275 -7.95 6.66 2.46
CA GLN A 275 -7.71 5.55 3.37
C GLN A 275 -7.01 6.00 4.64
N TYR A 276 -7.31 5.32 5.75
CA TYR A 276 -6.59 5.42 7.00
C TYR A 276 -5.52 4.35 7.07
N SER A 277 -4.31 4.71 7.46
CA SER A 277 -3.22 3.75 7.75
C SER A 277 -3.16 3.55 9.26
N ILE A 278 -3.43 2.33 9.71
CA ILE A 278 -3.49 1.97 11.14
C ILE A 278 -2.49 0.85 11.39
N GLY A 279 -1.70 0.97 12.46
CA GLY A 279 -0.75 -0.05 12.85
C GLY A 279 -0.90 -0.45 14.31
N TYR A 280 -0.84 -1.76 14.60
CA TYR A 280 -0.82 -2.28 15.95
C TYR A 280 0.17 -3.43 16.10
N ALA A 281 0.71 -3.61 17.32
CA ALA A 281 1.45 -4.82 17.67
C ALA A 281 0.50 -5.80 18.36
N PRO A 282 0.35 -7.05 17.86
CA PRO A 282 -0.58 -8.01 18.42
C PRO A 282 -0.25 -8.32 19.89
N ILE A 283 -1.25 -8.18 20.78
CA ILE A 283 -1.11 -8.46 22.22
C ILE A 283 -0.94 -9.98 22.44
N ASN A 284 -1.57 -10.78 21.60
CA ASN A 284 -1.60 -12.24 21.67
C ASN A 284 -0.73 -12.89 20.60
N TRP A 285 0.37 -12.23 20.21
CA TRP A 285 1.22 -12.71 19.14
C TRP A 285 1.80 -14.11 19.43
N ARG A 286 1.58 -15.04 18.50
CA ARG A 286 2.15 -16.39 18.49
C ARG A 286 2.49 -16.76 17.06
N PRO A 287 3.74 -17.13 16.75
CA PRO A 287 4.14 -17.51 15.39
C PRO A 287 3.77 -18.97 15.10
N ASP A 288 2.46 -19.28 15.12
CA ASP A 288 1.93 -20.63 15.00
C ASP A 288 1.43 -20.99 13.59
N GLY A 289 1.61 -20.09 12.62
CA GLY A 289 1.17 -20.28 11.24
C GLY A 289 -0.35 -20.19 11.06
N ARG A 290 -1.12 -19.82 12.10
CA ARG A 290 -2.56 -19.71 12.00
C ARG A 290 -2.98 -18.37 11.44
N PHE A 291 -4.13 -18.37 10.79
CA PHE A 291 -4.77 -17.14 10.33
C PHE A 291 -5.34 -16.35 11.52
N ARG A 292 -5.04 -15.06 11.58
CA ARG A 292 -5.56 -14.09 12.55
C ARG A 292 -6.61 -13.24 11.86
N ARG A 293 -7.84 -13.32 12.35
CA ARG A 293 -8.96 -12.55 11.82
C ARG A 293 -8.94 -11.13 12.38
N ILE A 294 -9.05 -10.14 11.50
CA ILE A 294 -9.09 -8.72 11.88
C ILE A 294 -10.49 -8.16 11.65
N ILE A 295 -10.98 -7.39 12.62
CA ILE A 295 -12.21 -6.63 12.52
C ILE A 295 -11.91 -5.19 12.92
N VAL A 296 -12.22 -4.26 12.04
CA VAL A 296 -12.17 -2.82 12.32
C VAL A 296 -13.58 -2.33 12.54
N LYS A 297 -13.82 -1.58 13.63
CA LYS A 297 -15.12 -0.93 13.91
C LYS A 297 -14.94 0.58 13.99
N VAL A 298 -15.94 1.32 13.53
CA VAL A 298 -16.06 2.77 13.71
C VAL A 298 -17.02 3.01 14.89
N ASN A 299 -16.50 3.55 15.99
CA ASN A 299 -17.21 3.55 17.27
C ASN A 299 -18.39 4.55 17.33
N ALA A 300 -18.14 5.79 16.90
CA ALA A 300 -19.13 6.86 17.00
C ALA A 300 -20.25 6.78 15.93
N HIS A 301 -20.06 5.98 14.89
CA HIS A 301 -20.90 5.91 13.70
C HIS A 301 -21.14 4.47 13.29
N PRO A 302 -22.08 3.75 13.96
CA PRO A 302 -22.37 2.34 13.66
C PRO A 302 -22.94 2.13 12.26
N GLU A 303 -23.47 3.18 11.62
CA GLU A 303 -23.94 3.17 10.23
C GLU A 303 -22.77 3.14 9.22
N PHE A 304 -21.59 3.60 9.60
CA PHE A 304 -20.42 3.59 8.72
C PHE A 304 -19.86 2.18 8.56
N LYS A 305 -19.49 1.87 7.34
CA LYS A 305 -18.89 0.59 6.98
C LYS A 305 -17.38 0.76 6.84
N SER A 306 -16.63 -0.01 7.62
CA SER A 306 -15.19 -0.11 7.45
C SER A 306 -14.83 -1.31 6.59
N ARG A 307 -13.81 -1.16 5.75
CA ARG A 307 -13.22 -2.21 4.95
C ARG A 307 -11.70 -2.19 5.10
N ALA A 308 -11.14 -3.34 5.45
CA ALA A 308 -9.72 -3.59 5.58
C ALA A 308 -9.47 -5.06 5.19
N ARG A 309 -8.21 -5.49 5.14
CA ARG A 309 -7.90 -6.91 4.96
C ARG A 309 -8.55 -7.74 6.04
N LEU A 310 -9.00 -8.95 5.69
CA LEU A 310 -9.74 -9.82 6.61
C LEU A 310 -8.85 -10.39 7.73
N GLY A 311 -7.54 -10.43 7.52
CA GLY A 311 -6.59 -10.96 8.49
C GLY A 311 -5.21 -11.18 7.89
N TYR A 312 -4.40 -11.94 8.61
CA TYR A 312 -3.06 -12.34 8.16
C TYR A 312 -2.67 -13.70 8.77
N THR A 313 -1.66 -14.34 8.20
CA THR A 313 -1.09 -15.58 8.77
C THR A 313 0.07 -15.22 9.70
N ALA A 314 -0.04 -15.62 10.97
CA ALA A 314 0.98 -15.38 11.99
C ALA A 314 2.19 -16.30 11.78
N GLU A 315 3.23 -15.82 11.07
CA GLU A 315 4.47 -16.57 10.86
C GLU A 315 5.54 -16.12 11.85
N GLY A 316 6.37 -17.08 12.30
CA GLY A 316 7.59 -16.78 13.05
C GLY A 316 8.58 -16.02 12.18
N ILE A 317 9.29 -15.07 12.76
CA ILE A 317 10.49 -14.53 12.15
C ILE A 317 11.41 -15.73 11.91
N ARG A 318 11.58 -16.16 10.66
CA ARG A 318 12.69 -17.06 10.32
C ARG A 318 13.96 -16.27 10.62
N SER A 319 14.57 -16.53 11.80
CA SER A 319 15.92 -16.09 12.06
C SER A 319 16.75 -16.60 10.88
N THR A 320 17.30 -15.69 10.10
CA THR A 320 18.35 -16.01 9.15
C THR A 320 19.43 -16.71 9.99
N GLN A 321 19.56 -18.03 9.85
CA GLN A 321 20.66 -18.76 10.47
C GLN A 321 21.92 -18.04 10.03
N SER A 322 22.61 -17.45 10.99
CA SER A 322 23.96 -17.00 10.85
C SER A 322 24.78 -18.21 10.36
N LEU A 323 25.18 -18.14 9.08
CA LEU A 323 26.24 -19.01 8.57
C LEU A 323 27.46 -18.80 9.46
N GLN A 324 27.68 -19.69 10.42
CA GLN A 324 28.97 -19.83 11.09
C GLN A 324 29.94 -20.29 10.00
N ILE A 325 30.80 -19.38 9.57
CA ILE A 325 31.98 -19.71 8.78
C ILE A 325 32.93 -20.46 9.74
N PRO A 326 33.30 -21.71 9.49
CA PRO A 326 34.31 -22.37 10.30
C PRO A 326 35.64 -21.67 10.04
N GLU A 327 36.25 -21.12 11.09
CA GLU A 327 37.64 -20.71 11.07
C GLU A 327 38.52 -21.92 10.77
N ARG A 328 39.35 -21.80 9.74
CA ARG A 328 40.54 -22.65 9.47
C ARG A 328 41.78 -21.79 9.48
#